data_6ad2ff92b66f61354ac017ce3925cfe5
#
_entry.id   6ad2ff92b66f61354ac017ce3925cfe5
#
_cell.length_a   1.000
_cell.length_b   1.000
_cell.length_c   1.000
_cell.angle_alpha   90.00
_cell.angle_beta   90.00
_cell.angle_gamma   90.00
#
_symmetry.space_group_name_H-M   'P 1'
#
loop_
_entity.id
_entity.type
_entity.pdbx_description
1 polymer ?
#
loop_
_entity_poly.entity_id
_entity_poly.type
_entity_poly.pdbx_seq_one_letter_code
_entity_poly.pdbx_strand_id
1 'polypeptide(L)'
;MALVVTTIPVFWKLGTEFMPPLDEGSLLYMPSTMPGISIGEAQQVLQATDGIIREFPEVDRVLGKAGRAETSTDPAPLSMLETLILLKPPEQWPKIPTWYSSWSPGWLKPLLRHVTPDHVSTEQLVAQLNEALRLPGLSSAWTMPVRGRIDMLTTGIRTPVGLKISGNDTREIEQIGTRIEALLKPVPGTRSVFAERTGGGYFLDFVWNREALARYGLSIDDAQTAVENAIGGENITTTIEGRERYPVNVRYMRDFRSDLAALGRVLLPASGGQRQIPLAQLAEIKTVSGPPCCAMKTACSPGTCTSTLPAAIPVPISPMPLPGLAPT
;
A
#
# COMPACT_ATOMS: atom_id res chain seq x y z
N MET A 1 1.93 -53.54 -1.36
CA MET A 1 0.80 -53.19 -2.26
C MET A 1 -0.31 -52.45 -1.53
N ALA A 2 -0.82 -52.91 -0.39
CA ALA A 2 -1.92 -52.24 0.33
C ALA A 2 -1.58 -50.76 0.72
N LEU A 3 -0.37 -50.49 1.18
CA LEU A 3 0.09 -49.14 1.51
C LEU A 3 0.08 -48.18 0.32
N VAL A 4 0.41 -48.66 -0.88
CA VAL A 4 0.39 -47.82 -2.10
C VAL A 4 -1.05 -47.48 -2.50
N VAL A 5 -1.99 -48.44 -2.33
CA VAL A 5 -3.40 -48.20 -2.64
C VAL A 5 -4.03 -47.20 -1.67
N THR A 6 -3.63 -47.16 -0.41
CA THR A 6 -4.13 -46.19 0.57
C THR A 6 -3.57 -44.78 0.36
N THR A 7 -2.43 -44.59 -0.34
CA THR A 7 -1.90 -43.25 -0.66
C THR A 7 -2.66 -42.55 -1.78
N ILE A 8 -3.34 -43.28 -2.68
CA ILE A 8 -4.10 -42.70 -3.82
C ILE A 8 -5.23 -41.76 -3.35
N PRO A 9 -6.14 -42.17 -2.43
CA PRO A 9 -7.19 -41.29 -1.95
C PRO A 9 -6.64 -40.14 -1.09
N VAL A 10 -5.51 -40.32 -0.43
CA VAL A 10 -4.83 -39.22 0.30
C VAL A 10 -4.25 -38.20 -0.68
N PHE A 11 -3.62 -38.68 -1.76
CA PHE A 11 -3.08 -37.79 -2.80
C PHE A 11 -4.19 -36.96 -3.49
N TRP A 12 -5.37 -37.51 -3.70
CA TRP A 12 -6.50 -36.79 -4.30
C TRP A 12 -7.14 -35.77 -3.34
N LYS A 13 -6.92 -35.89 -2.04
CA LYS A 13 -7.34 -34.95 -1.03
C LYS A 13 -6.28 -33.87 -0.73
N LEU A 14 -5.04 -34.07 -1.17
CA LEU A 14 -4.01 -33.06 -1.08
C LEU A 14 -4.32 -31.96 -2.10
N GLY A 15 -4.53 -30.74 -1.62
CA GLY A 15 -4.63 -29.57 -2.46
C GLY A 15 -3.30 -29.28 -3.17
N THR A 16 -3.36 -28.58 -4.28
CA THR A 16 -2.17 -28.07 -4.97
C THR A 16 -1.96 -26.63 -4.61
N GLU A 17 -0.75 -26.25 -4.22
CA GLU A 17 -0.36 -24.90 -3.90
C GLU A 17 0.74 -24.45 -4.86
N PHE A 18 0.60 -23.26 -5.44
CA PHE A 18 1.57 -22.73 -6.40
C PHE A 18 2.92 -22.41 -5.72
N MET A 19 2.85 -21.87 -4.52
CA MET A 19 4.02 -21.56 -3.70
C MET A 19 3.66 -21.78 -2.24
N PRO A 20 4.25 -22.77 -1.57
CA PRO A 20 3.99 -23.01 -0.15
C PRO A 20 4.43 -21.78 0.67
N PRO A 21 3.70 -21.45 1.74
CA PRO A 21 4.10 -20.37 2.64
C PRO A 21 5.41 -20.77 3.33
N LEU A 22 6.48 -20.03 3.04
CA LEU A 22 7.74 -20.13 3.79
C LEU A 22 7.59 -19.26 5.04
N ASP A 23 7.92 -19.81 6.21
CA ASP A 23 8.01 -19.01 7.41
C ASP A 23 9.33 -18.22 7.38
N GLU A 24 9.20 -16.91 7.25
CA GLU A 24 10.34 -15.99 7.19
C GLU A 24 10.72 -15.44 8.58
N GLY A 25 10.04 -15.86 9.65
CA GLY A 25 10.20 -15.31 11.00
C GLY A 25 9.79 -13.83 11.09
N SER A 26 9.15 -13.31 10.08
CA SER A 26 8.71 -11.92 9.97
C SER A 26 7.41 -11.81 9.19
N LEU A 27 6.62 -10.79 9.50
CA LEU A 27 5.38 -10.48 8.81
C LEU A 27 5.48 -9.10 8.17
N LEU A 28 4.81 -8.92 7.05
CA LEU A 28 4.63 -7.64 6.39
C LEU A 28 3.15 -7.27 6.40
N TYR A 29 2.82 -6.22 7.13
CA TYR A 29 1.50 -5.62 7.18
C TYR A 29 1.42 -4.45 6.22
N MET A 30 0.51 -4.49 5.26
CA MET A 30 0.36 -3.48 4.23
C MET A 30 -1.09 -2.94 4.21
N PRO A 31 -1.45 -2.07 5.15
CA PRO A 31 -2.76 -1.45 5.12
C PRO A 31 -2.84 -0.41 4.00
N SER A 32 -4.02 -0.31 3.41
CA SER A 32 -4.36 0.76 2.48
C SER A 32 -5.35 1.70 3.15
N THR A 33 -5.03 2.98 3.09
CA THR A 33 -5.90 4.08 3.52
C THR A 33 -6.68 4.63 2.33
N MET A 34 -7.55 5.60 2.59
CA MET A 34 -8.23 6.31 1.50
C MET A 34 -7.21 7.08 0.62
N PRO A 35 -7.42 7.14 -0.69
CA PRO A 35 -6.62 7.97 -1.57
C PRO A 35 -6.70 9.44 -1.14
N GLY A 36 -5.57 10.16 -1.29
CA GLY A 36 -5.50 11.58 -0.92
C GLY A 36 -5.21 11.86 0.55
N ILE A 37 -4.86 10.85 1.33
CA ILE A 37 -4.38 11.03 2.71
C ILE A 37 -3.15 11.95 2.77
N SER A 38 -3.12 12.86 3.74
CA SER A 38 -1.95 13.70 3.98
C SER A 38 -0.79 12.91 4.59
N ILE A 39 0.45 13.37 4.39
CA ILE A 39 1.62 12.70 4.99
C ILE A 39 1.56 12.72 6.53
N GLY A 40 1.04 13.79 7.13
CA GLY A 40 0.89 13.89 8.59
C GLY A 40 -0.12 12.87 9.13
N GLU A 41 -1.25 12.71 8.45
CA GLU A 41 -2.26 11.72 8.82
C GLU A 41 -1.77 10.29 8.58
N ALA A 42 -1.09 10.04 7.46
CA ALA A 42 -0.46 8.75 7.19
C ALA A 42 0.54 8.36 8.29
N GLN A 43 1.35 9.32 8.78
CA GLN A 43 2.26 9.10 9.90
C GLN A 43 1.52 8.81 11.20
N GLN A 44 0.43 9.50 11.50
CA GLN A 44 -0.39 9.23 12.70
C GLN A 44 -1.01 7.84 12.66
N VAL A 45 -1.58 7.46 11.52
CA VAL A 45 -2.14 6.11 11.33
C VAL A 45 -1.05 5.06 11.50
N LEU A 46 0.12 5.27 10.89
CA LEU A 46 1.25 4.35 10.99
C LEU A 46 1.71 4.19 12.44
N GLN A 47 1.88 5.30 13.17
CA GLN A 47 2.30 5.25 14.57
C GLN A 47 1.26 4.55 15.46
N ALA A 48 -0.03 4.77 15.21
CA ALA A 48 -1.08 4.11 15.95
C ALA A 48 -1.10 2.59 15.69
N THR A 49 -1.00 2.17 14.43
CA THR A 49 -0.95 0.75 14.06
C THR A 49 0.31 0.06 14.56
N ASP A 50 1.47 0.69 14.44
CA ASP A 50 2.74 0.16 14.94
C ASP A 50 2.75 0.05 16.47
N GLY A 51 2.10 0.99 17.17
CA GLY A 51 1.90 0.95 18.61
C GLY A 51 1.10 -0.28 19.04
N ILE A 52 -0.04 -0.53 18.40
CA ILE A 52 -0.88 -1.70 18.67
C ILE A 52 -0.12 -3.02 18.39
N ILE A 53 0.59 -3.10 17.27
CA ILE A 53 1.35 -4.29 16.90
C ILE A 53 2.44 -4.59 17.93
N ARG A 54 3.10 -3.55 18.45
CA ARG A 54 4.18 -3.69 19.43
C ARG A 54 3.72 -4.23 20.79
N GLU A 55 2.45 -4.14 21.13
CA GLU A 55 1.90 -4.67 22.38
C GLU A 55 1.81 -6.20 22.39
N PHE A 56 1.93 -6.85 21.24
CA PHE A 56 1.88 -8.30 21.16
C PHE A 56 3.20 -8.94 21.66
N PRO A 57 3.12 -9.90 22.56
CA PRO A 57 4.31 -10.49 23.19
C PRO A 57 5.19 -11.29 22.23
N GLU A 58 4.63 -11.78 21.10
CA GLU A 58 5.33 -12.50 20.05
C GLU A 58 6.18 -11.57 19.18
N VAL A 59 5.93 -10.26 19.23
CA VAL A 59 6.63 -9.26 18.40
C VAL A 59 7.93 -8.85 19.09
N ASP A 60 9.02 -8.82 18.31
CA ASP A 60 10.32 -8.29 18.75
C ASP A 60 10.46 -6.82 18.35
N ARG A 61 10.30 -6.51 17.07
CA ARG A 61 10.46 -5.16 16.53
C ARG A 61 9.44 -4.86 15.46
N VAL A 62 9.09 -3.59 15.38
CA VAL A 62 8.17 -3.05 14.38
C VAL A 62 8.86 -1.89 13.66
N LEU A 63 8.83 -1.90 12.34
CA LEU A 63 9.35 -0.84 11.48
C LEU A 63 8.30 -0.46 10.44
N GLY A 64 7.66 0.68 10.64
CA GLY A 64 6.68 1.22 9.70
C GLY A 64 7.28 2.21 8.69
N LYS A 65 6.78 2.16 7.45
CA LYS A 65 7.12 3.07 6.35
C LYS A 65 5.84 3.66 5.75
N ALA A 66 5.79 4.98 5.63
CA ALA A 66 4.75 5.72 4.90
C ALA A 66 5.34 6.33 3.62
N GLY A 67 4.67 6.11 2.49
CA GLY A 67 5.13 6.56 1.19
C GLY A 67 6.17 5.64 0.54
N ARG A 68 6.64 6.04 -0.64
CA ARG A 68 7.60 5.27 -1.44
C ARG A 68 9.03 5.77 -1.24
N ALA A 69 9.98 4.87 -1.42
CA ALA A 69 11.37 5.26 -1.63
C ALA A 69 11.54 5.90 -3.03
N GLU A 70 12.51 6.82 -3.19
CA GLU A 70 12.85 7.42 -4.49
C GLU A 70 13.58 6.42 -5.40
N THR A 71 12.95 5.28 -5.66
CA THR A 71 13.47 4.23 -6.51
C THR A 71 12.42 3.80 -7.52
N SER A 72 12.86 3.38 -8.70
CA SER A 72 11.96 2.86 -9.75
C SER A 72 11.26 1.54 -9.37
N THR A 73 11.76 0.86 -8.35
CA THR A 73 11.27 -0.46 -7.93
C THR A 73 10.25 -0.41 -6.79
N ASP A 74 9.95 0.76 -6.24
CA ASP A 74 8.97 0.94 -5.18
C ASP A 74 7.76 1.73 -5.71
N PRO A 75 6.68 1.05 -6.14
CA PRO A 75 5.48 1.70 -6.70
C PRO A 75 4.49 2.16 -5.64
N ALA A 76 4.80 2.04 -4.33
CA ALA A 76 3.86 2.28 -3.25
C ALA A 76 3.39 3.74 -3.20
N PRO A 77 2.08 4.05 -3.36
CA PRO A 77 1.56 5.40 -3.13
C PRO A 77 1.55 5.73 -1.62
N LEU A 78 1.37 7.01 -1.27
CA LEU A 78 1.30 7.45 0.13
C LEU A 78 0.16 6.78 0.92
N SER A 79 -0.93 6.44 0.25
CA SER A 79 -2.06 5.71 0.83
C SER A 79 -1.77 4.24 1.19
N MET A 80 -0.64 3.71 0.76
CA MET A 80 -0.16 2.37 1.09
C MET A 80 0.93 2.47 2.15
N LEU A 81 0.60 2.05 3.36
CA LEU A 81 1.55 1.95 4.45
C LEU A 81 2.18 0.55 4.43
N GLU A 82 3.40 0.44 4.89
CA GLU A 82 4.10 -0.84 5.01
C GLU A 82 4.72 -0.93 6.40
N THR A 83 4.38 -1.97 7.14
CA THR A 83 4.98 -2.25 8.45
C THR A 83 5.63 -3.61 8.45
N LEU A 84 6.94 -3.64 8.62
CA LEU A 84 7.72 -4.86 8.83
C LEU A 84 7.68 -5.22 10.31
N ILE A 85 7.24 -6.44 10.60
CA ILE A 85 7.12 -6.99 11.95
C ILE A 85 8.09 -8.13 12.09
N LEU A 86 9.11 -7.97 12.93
CA LEU A 86 10.02 -9.05 13.29
C LEU A 86 9.44 -9.81 14.48
N LEU A 87 9.32 -11.11 14.34
CA LEU A 87 8.80 -11.98 15.38
C LEU A 87 9.96 -12.52 16.24
N LYS A 88 9.67 -12.73 17.51
CA LYS A 88 10.59 -13.44 18.41
C LYS A 88 10.70 -14.89 17.97
N PRO A 89 11.81 -15.59 18.31
CA PRO A 89 11.89 -17.04 18.11
C PRO A 89 10.72 -17.76 18.79
N PRO A 90 10.15 -18.81 18.18
CA PRO A 90 8.96 -19.50 18.70
C PRO A 90 9.11 -20.02 20.15
N GLU A 91 10.33 -20.28 20.59
CA GLU A 91 10.61 -20.73 21.96
C GLU A 91 10.31 -19.65 23.01
N GLN A 92 10.31 -18.37 22.62
CA GLN A 92 10.04 -17.23 23.49
C GLN A 92 8.58 -16.80 23.48
N TRP A 93 7.76 -17.44 22.64
CA TRP A 93 6.34 -17.12 22.57
C TRP A 93 5.59 -17.57 23.82
N PRO A 94 4.51 -16.87 24.21
CA PRO A 94 3.69 -17.25 25.34
C PRO A 94 3.11 -18.65 25.15
N LYS A 95 3.21 -19.47 26.19
CA LYS A 95 2.63 -20.80 26.18
C LYS A 95 1.13 -20.73 26.43
N ILE A 96 0.35 -21.38 25.59
CA ILE A 96 -1.09 -21.51 25.75
C ILE A 96 -1.36 -22.76 26.62
N PRO A 97 -2.29 -22.66 27.60
CA PRO A 97 -2.71 -23.83 28.35
C PRO A 97 -3.40 -24.83 27.40
N THR A 98 -2.76 -25.95 27.17
CA THR A 98 -3.30 -27.05 26.35
C THR A 98 -4.01 -28.05 27.24
N TRP A 99 -4.99 -28.79 26.69
CA TRP A 99 -5.76 -29.80 27.39
C TRP A 99 -4.93 -30.90 28.05
N TYR A 100 -3.72 -31.14 27.52
CA TYR A 100 -2.79 -32.15 28.03
C TYR A 100 -1.76 -31.57 29.03
N SER A 101 -1.69 -30.27 29.22
CA SER A 101 -0.66 -29.61 30.04
C SER A 101 -0.73 -29.99 31.50
N SER A 102 -1.94 -30.29 32.01
CA SER A 102 -2.18 -30.59 33.44
C SER A 102 -2.02 -32.07 33.83
N TRP A 103 -2.23 -33.00 32.89
CA TRP A 103 -2.24 -34.44 33.23
C TRP A 103 -1.16 -35.28 32.54
N SER A 104 -0.53 -34.76 31.46
CA SER A 104 0.41 -35.55 30.69
C SER A 104 1.81 -35.63 31.37
N PRO A 105 2.40 -36.83 31.41
CA PRO A 105 3.77 -37.01 31.93
C PRO A 105 4.78 -36.31 30.98
N GLY A 106 5.90 -35.86 31.56
CA GLY A 106 6.89 -35.03 30.86
C GLY A 106 7.46 -35.65 29.57
N TRP A 107 7.57 -36.98 29.53
CA TRP A 107 8.08 -37.70 28.34
C TRP A 107 7.09 -37.75 27.18
N LEU A 108 5.76 -37.60 27.43
CA LEU A 108 4.72 -37.61 26.43
C LEU A 108 4.46 -36.20 25.84
N LYS A 109 4.81 -35.15 26.55
CA LYS A 109 4.64 -33.75 26.13
C LYS A 109 5.24 -33.44 24.76
N PRO A 110 6.47 -33.86 24.40
CA PRO A 110 7.05 -33.58 23.09
C PRO A 110 6.23 -34.18 21.93
N LEU A 111 5.68 -35.38 22.16
CA LEU A 111 4.85 -36.06 21.15
C LEU A 111 3.48 -35.34 20.99
N LEU A 112 2.86 -34.93 22.08
CA LEU A 112 1.58 -34.21 22.08
C LEU A 112 1.70 -32.81 21.51
N ARG A 113 2.85 -32.14 21.69
CA ARG A 113 3.16 -30.84 21.06
C ARG A 113 3.16 -30.91 19.55
N HIS A 114 3.52 -32.06 18.97
CA HIS A 114 3.51 -32.24 17.52
C HIS A 114 2.08 -32.28 16.94
N VAL A 115 1.11 -32.73 17.76
CA VAL A 115 -0.30 -32.82 17.38
C VAL A 115 -1.08 -31.55 17.75
N THR A 116 -0.78 -30.98 18.92
CA THR A 116 -1.41 -29.75 19.42
C THR A 116 -0.29 -28.83 19.95
N PRO A 117 0.14 -27.85 19.15
CA PRO A 117 1.16 -26.88 19.57
C PRO A 117 0.76 -26.16 20.86
N ASP A 118 1.72 -25.92 21.74
CA ASP A 118 1.54 -25.17 22.98
C ASP A 118 1.79 -23.65 22.82
N HIS A 119 1.92 -23.21 21.58
CA HIS A 119 2.08 -21.81 21.18
C HIS A 119 1.01 -21.40 20.18
N VAL A 120 0.76 -20.08 20.09
CA VAL A 120 -0.07 -19.49 19.02
C VAL A 120 0.54 -19.83 17.67
N SER A 121 -0.24 -20.30 16.70
CA SER A 121 0.28 -20.43 15.33
C SER A 121 0.41 -19.05 14.68
N THR A 122 1.30 -18.92 13.68
CA THR A 122 1.46 -17.66 12.92
C THR A 122 0.14 -17.21 12.31
N GLU A 123 -0.73 -18.15 11.87
CA GLU A 123 -2.05 -17.84 11.35
C GLU A 123 -3.00 -17.26 12.43
N GLN A 124 -2.95 -17.82 13.63
CA GLN A 124 -3.73 -17.32 14.77
C GLN A 124 -3.23 -15.95 15.21
N LEU A 125 -1.91 -15.74 15.23
CA LEU A 125 -1.32 -14.44 15.51
C LEU A 125 -1.77 -13.39 14.49
N VAL A 126 -1.72 -13.70 13.20
CA VAL A 126 -2.21 -12.82 12.13
C VAL A 126 -3.70 -12.51 12.30
N ALA A 127 -4.51 -13.50 12.70
CA ALA A 127 -5.93 -13.28 12.96
C ALA A 127 -6.16 -12.34 14.15
N GLN A 128 -5.42 -12.49 15.24
CA GLN A 128 -5.49 -11.61 16.42
C GLN A 128 -5.02 -10.19 16.09
N LEU A 129 -3.90 -10.06 15.37
CA LEU A 129 -3.40 -8.78 14.89
C LEU A 129 -4.42 -8.09 13.97
N ASN A 130 -5.03 -8.84 13.05
CA ASN A 130 -6.03 -8.30 12.15
C ASN A 130 -7.30 -7.81 12.87
N GLU A 131 -7.68 -8.47 13.95
CA GLU A 131 -8.80 -8.03 14.80
C GLU A 131 -8.46 -6.77 15.60
N ALA A 132 -7.26 -6.72 16.18
CA ALA A 132 -6.79 -5.54 16.93
C ALA A 132 -6.61 -4.31 16.03
N LEU A 133 -6.29 -4.51 14.75
CA LEU A 133 -6.06 -3.45 13.76
C LEU A 133 -7.30 -3.11 12.93
N ARG A 134 -8.50 -3.45 13.40
CA ARG A 134 -9.76 -3.05 12.76
C ARG A 134 -10.05 -1.57 12.97
N LEU A 135 -9.34 -0.73 12.21
CA LEU A 135 -9.58 0.71 12.21
C LEU A 135 -10.49 1.10 11.04
N PRO A 136 -11.44 2.03 11.24
CA PRO A 136 -12.30 2.53 10.18
C PRO A 136 -11.47 3.15 9.05
N GLY A 137 -11.79 2.81 7.80
CA GLY A 137 -11.08 3.36 6.64
C GLY A 137 -9.76 2.69 6.28
N LEU A 138 -9.33 1.67 7.05
CA LEU A 138 -8.17 0.85 6.73
C LEU A 138 -8.59 -0.47 6.10
N SER A 139 -7.93 -0.84 5.00
CA SER A 139 -8.01 -2.19 4.43
C SER A 139 -6.70 -2.92 4.68
N SER A 140 -6.76 -3.97 5.48
CA SER A 140 -5.57 -4.73 5.91
C SER A 140 -5.17 -5.79 4.90
N ALA A 141 -3.89 -5.86 4.56
CA ALA A 141 -3.29 -6.94 3.80
C ALA A 141 -2.07 -7.49 4.57
N TRP A 142 -2.00 -8.81 4.66
CA TRP A 142 -0.94 -9.53 5.38
C TRP A 142 -0.18 -10.42 4.42
N THR A 143 1.12 -10.32 4.45
CA THR A 143 2.04 -11.18 3.69
C THR A 143 3.35 -11.35 4.45
N MET A 144 4.29 -12.05 3.85
CA MET A 144 5.67 -12.11 4.32
C MET A 144 6.54 -11.21 3.44
N PRO A 145 7.63 -10.64 3.94
CA PRO A 145 8.43 -9.64 3.23
C PRO A 145 8.95 -10.10 1.87
N VAL A 146 9.56 -11.28 1.80
CA VAL A 146 10.11 -11.81 0.54
C VAL A 146 9.00 -12.23 -0.41
N ARG A 147 8.00 -12.96 0.09
CA ARG A 147 6.85 -13.39 -0.70
C ARG A 147 6.07 -12.20 -1.27
N GLY A 148 5.77 -11.21 -0.44
CA GLY A 148 5.07 -10.01 -0.89
C GLY A 148 5.84 -9.24 -1.95
N ARG A 149 7.17 -9.22 -1.86
CA ARG A 149 8.02 -8.59 -2.89
C ARG A 149 7.97 -9.35 -4.20
N ILE A 150 8.03 -10.68 -4.15
CA ILE A 150 7.91 -11.53 -5.35
C ILE A 150 6.54 -11.34 -5.99
N ASP A 151 5.46 -11.39 -5.22
CA ASP A 151 4.10 -11.20 -5.72
C ASP A 151 3.93 -9.84 -6.38
N MET A 152 4.41 -8.75 -5.75
CA MET A 152 4.34 -7.41 -6.31
C MET A 152 5.17 -7.23 -7.58
N LEU A 153 6.35 -7.84 -7.67
CA LEU A 153 7.20 -7.75 -8.86
C LEU A 153 6.65 -8.58 -10.02
N THR A 154 6.06 -9.73 -9.76
CA THR A 154 5.56 -10.64 -10.81
C THR A 154 4.17 -10.26 -11.29
N THR A 155 3.24 -10.00 -10.38
CA THR A 155 1.83 -9.72 -10.71
C THR A 155 1.50 -8.24 -10.67
N GLY A 156 2.28 -7.43 -9.95
CA GLY A 156 1.99 -6.04 -9.64
C GLY A 156 0.88 -5.86 -8.61
N ILE A 157 0.54 -6.92 -7.87
CA ILE A 157 -0.54 -6.97 -6.90
C ILE A 157 0.03 -7.45 -5.57
N ARG A 158 -0.48 -6.93 -4.45
CA ARG A 158 -0.01 -7.22 -3.08
C ARG A 158 -0.46 -8.57 -2.54
N THR A 159 -1.32 -9.24 -3.26
CA THR A 159 -1.97 -10.48 -2.82
C THR A 159 -1.73 -11.57 -3.85
N PRO A 160 -1.79 -12.86 -3.43
CA PRO A 160 -1.54 -13.99 -4.32
C PRO A 160 -2.49 -14.06 -5.52
N VAL A 161 -3.71 -13.56 -5.35
CA VAL A 161 -4.73 -13.53 -6.41
C VAL A 161 -5.22 -12.11 -6.60
N GLY A 162 -5.30 -11.67 -7.85
CA GLY A 162 -5.82 -10.37 -8.19
C GLY A 162 -6.52 -10.37 -9.54
N LEU A 163 -7.58 -9.57 -9.63
CA LEU A 163 -8.30 -9.29 -10.86
C LEU A 163 -7.83 -7.96 -11.42
N LYS A 164 -7.44 -7.93 -12.68
CA LYS A 164 -7.09 -6.70 -13.40
C LYS A 164 -8.27 -6.29 -14.27
N ILE A 165 -8.82 -5.12 -14.00
CA ILE A 165 -9.91 -4.52 -14.76
C ILE A 165 -9.31 -3.44 -15.63
N SER A 166 -9.57 -3.48 -16.94
CA SER A 166 -9.08 -2.51 -17.91
C SER A 166 -10.25 -1.83 -18.61
N GLY A 167 -10.15 -0.53 -18.82
CA GLY A 167 -11.19 0.25 -19.49
C GLY A 167 -10.69 1.67 -19.81
N ASN A 168 -11.48 2.42 -20.53
CA ASN A 168 -11.15 3.78 -20.96
C ASN A 168 -11.62 4.85 -19.94
N ASP A 169 -12.57 4.51 -19.06
CA ASP A 169 -13.09 5.41 -18.04
C ASP A 169 -12.76 4.87 -16.63
N THR A 170 -12.05 5.67 -15.86
CA THR A 170 -11.65 5.35 -14.49
C THR A 170 -12.84 5.19 -13.55
N ARG A 171 -13.91 5.97 -13.76
CA ARG A 171 -15.15 5.89 -12.96
C ARG A 171 -15.89 4.59 -13.20
N GLU A 172 -15.96 4.16 -14.46
CA GLU A 172 -16.58 2.88 -14.82
C GLU A 172 -15.80 1.70 -14.23
N ILE A 173 -14.46 1.74 -14.32
CA ILE A 173 -13.58 0.74 -13.72
C ILE A 173 -13.81 0.65 -12.20
N GLU A 174 -13.91 1.78 -11.50
CA GLU A 174 -14.15 1.81 -10.07
C GLU A 174 -15.53 1.23 -9.70
N GLN A 175 -16.57 1.53 -10.48
CA GLN A 175 -17.90 0.96 -10.28
C GLN A 175 -17.91 -0.55 -10.48
N ILE A 176 -17.26 -1.05 -11.53
CA ILE A 176 -17.09 -2.48 -11.79
C ILE A 176 -16.32 -3.13 -10.64
N GLY A 177 -15.21 -2.53 -10.20
CA GLY A 177 -14.42 -3.01 -9.07
C GLY A 177 -15.25 -3.14 -7.79
N THR A 178 -16.06 -2.14 -7.48
CA THR A 178 -16.95 -2.14 -6.31
C THR A 178 -18.02 -3.24 -6.39
N ARG A 179 -18.58 -3.48 -7.58
CA ARG A 179 -19.54 -4.58 -7.79
C ARG A 179 -18.88 -5.94 -7.61
N ILE A 180 -17.68 -6.13 -8.14
CA ILE A 180 -16.90 -7.36 -7.98
C ILE A 180 -16.56 -7.58 -6.50
N GLU A 181 -16.14 -6.54 -5.78
CA GLU A 181 -15.88 -6.60 -4.34
C GLU A 181 -17.11 -7.13 -3.58
N ALA A 182 -18.30 -6.60 -3.87
CA ALA A 182 -19.54 -7.03 -3.24
C ALA A 182 -19.90 -8.50 -3.56
N LEU A 183 -19.64 -8.94 -4.78
CA LEU A 183 -19.92 -10.32 -5.23
C LEU A 183 -18.96 -11.35 -4.63
N LEU A 184 -17.72 -10.95 -4.37
CA LEU A 184 -16.68 -11.87 -3.91
C LEU A 184 -16.57 -11.96 -2.38
N LYS A 185 -17.05 -10.96 -1.64
CA LYS A 185 -17.08 -10.99 -0.18
C LYS A 185 -17.76 -12.23 0.42
N PRO A 186 -18.91 -12.67 -0.07
CA PRO A 186 -19.61 -13.85 0.48
C PRO A 186 -19.02 -15.20 0.02
N VAL A 187 -18.00 -15.23 -0.85
CA VAL A 187 -17.42 -16.48 -1.35
C VAL A 187 -16.68 -17.20 -0.21
N PRO A 188 -17.02 -18.48 0.09
CA PRO A 188 -16.38 -19.24 1.14
C PRO A 188 -14.86 -19.31 0.95
N GLY A 189 -14.10 -19.04 2.03
CA GLY A 189 -12.64 -19.02 1.99
C GLY A 189 -12.03 -17.68 1.57
N THR A 190 -12.84 -16.69 1.24
CA THR A 190 -12.37 -15.32 1.01
C THR A 190 -12.07 -14.63 2.34
N ARG A 191 -10.80 -14.29 2.58
CA ARG A 191 -10.37 -13.60 3.80
C ARG A 191 -10.67 -12.11 3.74
N SER A 192 -10.35 -11.47 2.61
CA SER A 192 -10.65 -10.06 2.34
C SER A 192 -10.74 -9.82 0.84
N VAL A 193 -11.57 -8.89 0.43
CA VAL A 193 -11.63 -8.37 -0.95
C VAL A 193 -11.58 -6.86 -0.87
N PHE A 194 -10.72 -6.27 -1.65
CA PHE A 194 -10.58 -4.84 -1.75
C PHE A 194 -10.42 -4.42 -3.20
N ALA A 195 -11.32 -3.58 -3.69
CA ALA A 195 -11.17 -2.91 -4.96
C ALA A 195 -10.48 -1.56 -4.74
N GLU A 196 -9.37 -1.33 -5.42
CA GLU A 196 -8.65 -0.07 -5.33
C GLU A 196 -9.52 1.08 -5.83
N ARG A 197 -9.56 2.19 -5.08
CA ARG A 197 -10.30 3.39 -5.46
C ARG A 197 -9.39 4.29 -6.30
N THR A 198 -9.86 4.68 -7.48
CA THR A 198 -9.10 5.54 -8.40
C THR A 198 -9.42 7.01 -8.25
N GLY A 199 -10.57 7.34 -7.72
CA GLY A 199 -11.10 8.70 -7.61
C GLY A 199 -10.87 9.31 -6.24
N GLY A 200 -9.65 9.71 -5.88
CA GLY A 200 -9.44 10.28 -4.55
C GLY A 200 -8.20 11.16 -4.40
N GLY A 201 -7.39 11.25 -5.44
CA GLY A 201 -6.26 12.20 -5.46
C GLY A 201 -6.77 13.62 -5.72
N TYR A 202 -6.32 14.56 -4.88
CA TYR A 202 -6.52 15.99 -5.13
C TYR A 202 -5.22 16.58 -5.68
N PHE A 203 -5.36 17.35 -6.75
CA PHE A 203 -4.27 18.07 -7.39
C PHE A 203 -4.59 19.54 -7.43
N LEU A 204 -3.56 20.37 -7.40
CA LEU A 204 -3.66 21.81 -7.60
C LEU A 204 -3.15 22.12 -9.00
N ASP A 205 -4.05 22.52 -9.88
CA ASP A 205 -3.71 22.97 -11.21
C ASP A 205 -3.53 24.48 -11.21
N PHE A 206 -2.41 24.94 -11.75
CA PHE A 206 -2.13 26.35 -11.98
C PHE A 206 -2.48 26.69 -13.41
N VAL A 207 -3.64 27.32 -13.59
CA VAL A 207 -4.12 27.77 -14.92
C VAL A 207 -3.53 29.14 -15.19
N TRP A 208 -2.50 29.18 -16.01
CA TRP A 208 -1.75 30.41 -16.31
C TRP A 208 -2.55 31.41 -17.14
N ASN A 209 -2.56 32.66 -16.68
CA ASN A 209 -3.05 33.80 -17.48
C ASN A 209 -1.93 34.33 -18.38
N ARG A 210 -1.98 33.94 -19.65
CA ARG A 210 -0.92 34.28 -20.63
C ARG A 210 -0.79 35.79 -20.87
N GLU A 211 -1.90 36.52 -20.81
CA GLU A 211 -1.88 37.99 -20.97
C GLU A 211 -1.21 38.67 -19.75
N ALA A 212 -1.51 38.19 -18.56
CA ALA A 212 -0.86 38.69 -17.36
C ALA A 212 0.64 38.39 -17.35
N LEU A 213 1.05 37.16 -17.73
CA LEU A 213 2.46 36.80 -17.85
C LEU A 213 3.19 37.69 -18.86
N ALA A 214 2.60 37.91 -20.04
CA ALA A 214 3.19 38.77 -21.08
C ALA A 214 3.34 40.22 -20.60
N ARG A 215 2.37 40.74 -19.82
CA ARG A 215 2.42 42.09 -19.25
C ARG A 215 3.61 42.30 -18.35
N TYR A 216 4.03 41.26 -17.62
CA TYR A 216 5.19 41.31 -16.70
C TYR A 216 6.48 40.76 -17.34
N GLY A 217 6.45 40.39 -18.62
CA GLY A 217 7.58 39.86 -19.36
C GLY A 217 8.05 38.48 -18.89
N LEU A 218 7.10 37.67 -18.38
CA LEU A 218 7.36 36.31 -17.93
C LEU A 218 6.93 35.31 -19.00
N SER A 219 7.75 34.30 -19.24
CA SER A 219 7.34 33.10 -19.98
C SER A 219 6.57 32.13 -19.06
N ILE A 220 5.87 31.17 -19.66
CA ILE A 220 5.22 30.10 -18.88
C ILE A 220 6.27 29.26 -18.16
N ASP A 221 7.40 29.02 -18.80
CA ASP A 221 8.51 28.22 -18.27
C ASP A 221 9.12 28.89 -17.03
N ASP A 222 9.38 30.21 -17.08
CA ASP A 222 9.87 30.97 -15.92
C ASP A 222 8.89 30.89 -14.74
N ALA A 223 7.59 31.03 -15.02
CA ALA A 223 6.55 30.97 -14.00
C ALA A 223 6.43 29.56 -13.40
N GLN A 224 6.49 28.53 -14.23
CA GLN A 224 6.44 27.13 -13.79
C GLN A 224 7.65 26.77 -12.96
N THR A 225 8.85 27.10 -13.40
CA THR A 225 10.10 26.89 -12.65
C THR A 225 10.06 27.58 -11.28
N ALA A 226 9.58 28.84 -11.23
CA ALA A 226 9.45 29.56 -9.97
C ALA A 226 8.47 28.89 -8.99
N VAL A 227 7.35 28.35 -9.50
CA VAL A 227 6.37 27.60 -8.68
C VAL A 227 6.93 26.26 -8.23
N GLU A 228 7.61 25.52 -9.11
CA GLU A 228 8.28 24.26 -8.76
C GLU A 228 9.28 24.47 -7.63
N ASN A 229 10.14 25.49 -7.73
CA ASN A 229 11.14 25.78 -6.73
C ASN A 229 10.52 26.28 -5.42
N ALA A 230 9.50 27.14 -5.47
CA ALA A 230 8.87 27.68 -4.28
C ALA A 230 8.03 26.65 -3.51
N ILE A 231 7.27 25.82 -4.22
CA ILE A 231 6.28 24.90 -3.63
C ILE A 231 6.83 23.47 -3.53
N GLY A 232 7.36 22.93 -4.61
CA GLY A 232 7.96 21.59 -4.67
C GLY A 232 9.31 21.53 -3.98
N GLY A 233 10.12 22.52 -4.27
CA GLY A 233 11.51 22.64 -3.84
C GLY A 233 12.49 22.02 -4.82
N GLU A 234 13.69 22.58 -4.85
CA GLU A 234 14.80 22.12 -5.66
C GLU A 234 15.89 21.49 -4.78
N ASN A 235 16.41 20.36 -5.21
CA ASN A 235 17.57 19.74 -4.58
C ASN A 235 18.84 20.42 -5.07
N ILE A 236 19.40 21.31 -4.25
CA ILE A 236 20.60 22.09 -4.59
C ILE A 236 21.85 21.22 -4.53
N THR A 237 21.96 20.37 -3.53
CA THR A 237 23.13 19.52 -3.29
C THR A 237 22.74 18.30 -2.45
N THR A 238 23.70 17.40 -2.27
CA THR A 238 23.56 16.24 -1.41
C THR A 238 24.70 16.20 -0.40
N THR A 239 24.40 16.12 0.89
CA THR A 239 25.40 15.87 1.92
C THR A 239 25.67 14.37 2.03
N ILE A 240 26.93 14.02 2.34
CA ILE A 240 27.39 12.65 2.51
C ILE A 240 27.88 12.49 3.94
N GLU A 241 27.19 11.66 4.71
CA GLU A 241 27.51 11.37 6.11
C GLU A 241 27.78 9.87 6.25
N GLY A 242 29.04 9.49 6.10
CA GLY A 242 29.44 8.08 6.05
C GLY A 242 28.91 7.38 4.79
N ARG A 243 27.96 6.47 4.95
CA ARG A 243 27.27 5.77 3.85
C ARG A 243 25.98 6.46 3.43
N GLU A 244 25.48 7.37 4.21
CA GLU A 244 24.19 8.01 4.02
C GLU A 244 24.35 9.25 3.11
N ARG A 245 23.32 9.52 2.31
CA ARG A 245 23.26 10.64 1.38
C ARG A 245 21.94 11.35 1.60
N TYR A 246 22.03 12.64 1.97
CA TYR A 246 20.87 13.47 2.26
C TYR A 246 20.77 14.60 1.24
N PRO A 247 19.70 14.66 0.44
CA PRO A 247 19.48 15.78 -0.46
C PRO A 247 19.15 17.03 0.35
N VAL A 248 19.80 18.15 0.00
CA VAL A 248 19.48 19.48 0.54
C VAL A 248 18.47 20.12 -0.37
N ASN A 249 17.22 20.19 0.08
CA ASN A 249 16.10 20.73 -0.66
C ASN A 249 15.76 22.13 -0.15
N VAL A 250 15.65 23.11 -1.06
CA VAL A 250 15.25 24.49 -0.75
C VAL A 250 13.86 24.75 -1.29
N ARG A 251 12.97 25.20 -0.42
CA ARG A 251 11.59 25.56 -0.74
C ARG A 251 11.04 26.55 0.28
N TYR A 252 9.88 27.13 0.01
CA TYR A 252 9.20 27.98 0.96
C TYR A 252 8.82 27.22 2.23
N MET A 253 8.84 27.92 3.37
CA MET A 253 8.37 27.39 4.64
C MET A 253 6.93 26.88 4.51
N ARG A 254 6.58 25.89 5.32
CA ARG A 254 5.25 25.24 5.28
C ARG A 254 4.11 26.25 5.40
N ASP A 255 4.23 27.25 6.24
CA ASP A 255 3.19 28.25 6.51
C ASP A 255 2.82 29.07 5.27
N PHE A 256 3.77 29.27 4.33
CA PHE A 256 3.53 29.98 3.08
C PHE A 256 2.98 29.12 1.95
N ARG A 257 2.80 27.83 2.17
CA ARG A 257 2.30 26.87 1.18
C ARG A 257 1.27 25.87 1.73
N SER A 258 0.73 26.13 2.94
CA SER A 258 -0.19 25.21 3.62
C SER A 258 -1.63 25.30 3.13
N ASP A 259 -2.04 26.42 2.58
CA ASP A 259 -3.39 26.64 2.07
C ASP A 259 -3.40 27.38 0.72
N LEU A 260 -4.56 27.38 0.05
CA LEU A 260 -4.71 28.02 -1.27
C LEU A 260 -4.46 29.53 -1.23
N ALA A 261 -4.84 30.22 -0.15
CA ALA A 261 -4.63 31.64 0.00
C ALA A 261 -3.13 31.95 0.20
N ALA A 262 -2.41 31.12 0.96
CA ALA A 262 -0.96 31.23 1.11
C ALA A 262 -0.24 31.00 -0.22
N LEU A 263 -0.65 29.98 -0.99
CA LEU A 263 -0.11 29.70 -2.33
C LEU A 263 -0.31 30.87 -3.28
N GLY A 264 -1.48 31.52 -3.25
CA GLY A 264 -1.73 32.70 -4.09
C GLY A 264 -0.82 33.91 -3.79
N ARG A 265 -0.23 33.95 -2.58
CA ARG A 265 0.72 34.99 -2.16
C ARG A 265 2.18 34.68 -2.48
N VAL A 266 2.50 33.50 -2.99
CA VAL A 266 3.84 33.16 -3.45
C VAL A 266 4.28 34.18 -4.48
N LEU A 267 5.49 34.74 -4.31
CA LEU A 267 6.01 35.80 -5.15
C LEU A 267 6.88 35.24 -6.28
N LEU A 268 6.57 35.62 -7.51
CA LEU A 268 7.37 35.30 -8.67
C LEU A 268 8.24 36.46 -9.08
N PRO A 269 9.55 36.26 -9.30
CA PRO A 269 10.45 37.31 -9.77
C PRO A 269 10.15 37.66 -11.24
N ALA A 270 9.92 38.92 -11.52
CA ALA A 270 9.72 39.45 -12.88
C ALA A 270 10.78 40.49 -13.20
N SER A 271 10.98 40.76 -14.50
CA SER A 271 11.95 41.78 -14.99
C SER A 271 13.36 41.60 -14.41
N GLY A 272 13.89 40.38 -14.43
CA GLY A 272 15.23 40.09 -13.88
C GLY A 272 15.30 40.18 -12.35
N GLY A 273 14.21 39.97 -11.65
CA GLY A 273 14.14 39.98 -10.17
C GLY A 273 13.83 41.35 -9.57
N GLN A 274 13.69 42.40 -10.39
CA GLN A 274 13.42 43.78 -9.89
C GLN A 274 12.00 43.95 -9.35
N ARG A 275 11.06 43.07 -9.78
CA ARG A 275 9.66 43.10 -9.35
C ARG A 275 9.28 41.74 -8.84
N GLN A 276 8.44 41.71 -7.81
CA GLN A 276 7.87 40.51 -7.23
C GLN A 276 6.36 40.53 -7.45
N ILE A 277 5.83 39.52 -8.15
CA ILE A 277 4.42 39.44 -8.54
C ILE A 277 3.77 38.29 -7.81
N PRO A 278 2.66 38.49 -7.07
CA PRO A 278 1.94 37.41 -6.43
C PRO A 278 1.37 36.42 -7.47
N LEU A 279 1.47 35.12 -7.20
CA LEU A 279 1.00 34.06 -8.07
C LEU A 279 -0.47 34.20 -8.45
N ALA A 280 -1.32 34.68 -7.52
CA ALA A 280 -2.74 34.92 -7.77
C ALA A 280 -3.02 35.94 -8.89
N GLN A 281 -2.05 36.81 -9.27
CA GLN A 281 -2.19 37.71 -10.40
C GLN A 281 -1.82 37.06 -11.75
N LEU A 282 -1.09 35.93 -11.71
CA LEU A 282 -0.53 35.27 -12.87
C LEU A 282 -1.25 33.95 -13.21
N ALA A 283 -1.87 33.32 -12.21
CA ALA A 283 -2.55 32.05 -12.38
C ALA A 283 -3.80 31.95 -11.51
N GLU A 284 -4.78 31.21 -12.00
CA GLU A 284 -5.91 30.71 -11.20
C GLU A 284 -5.55 29.34 -10.64
N ILE A 285 -5.66 29.17 -9.32
CA ILE A 285 -5.37 27.91 -8.64
C ILE A 285 -6.68 27.13 -8.52
N LYS A 286 -6.74 25.97 -9.18
CA LYS A 286 -7.91 25.08 -9.17
C LYS A 286 -7.61 23.77 -8.49
N THR A 287 -8.49 23.35 -7.59
CA THR A 287 -8.45 21.99 -7.06
C THR A 287 -9.16 21.05 -8.01
N VAL A 288 -8.45 20.07 -8.54
CA VAL A 288 -8.98 19.04 -9.43
C VAL A 288 -8.84 17.67 -8.79
N SER A 289 -9.81 16.78 -9.06
CA SER A 289 -9.74 15.39 -8.62
C SER A 289 -9.19 14.51 -9.73
N GLY A 290 -8.28 13.63 -9.41
CA GLY A 290 -7.68 12.70 -10.37
C GLY A 290 -7.15 11.43 -9.70
N PRO A 291 -6.67 10.46 -10.48
CA PRO A 291 -6.08 9.26 -9.93
C PRO A 291 -4.79 9.59 -9.16
N PRO A 292 -4.62 9.09 -7.93
CA PRO A 292 -3.46 9.40 -7.09
C PRO A 292 -2.14 8.83 -7.65
N CYS A 293 -2.23 7.84 -8.51
CA CYS A 293 -1.08 7.23 -9.18
C CYS A 293 -1.51 6.62 -10.52
N CYS A 294 -0.79 6.98 -11.60
CA CYS A 294 -0.92 6.32 -12.89
C CYS A 294 0.29 5.40 -13.08
N ALA A 295 0.11 4.09 -12.86
CA ALA A 295 1.13 3.10 -13.17
C ALA A 295 1.11 2.79 -14.68
N MET A 296 2.00 3.42 -15.44
CA MET A 296 2.22 3.04 -16.84
C MET A 296 3.06 1.76 -16.90
N LYS A 297 2.44 0.63 -17.21
CA LYS A 297 3.16 -0.63 -17.47
C LYS A 297 3.45 -0.87 -18.95
N THR A 298 2.83 -0.10 -19.85
CA THR A 298 3.05 -0.19 -21.30
C THR A 298 3.01 1.21 -21.90
N ALA A 299 3.86 1.49 -22.87
CA ALA A 299 3.81 2.74 -23.62
C ALA A 299 2.43 2.86 -24.29
N CYS A 300 1.58 3.69 -23.74
CA CYS A 300 0.29 4.01 -24.35
C CYS A 300 0.50 5.04 -25.45
N SER A 301 -0.08 4.80 -26.61
CA SER A 301 -0.29 5.85 -27.60
C SER A 301 -1.08 7.00 -27.01
N PRO A 302 -0.85 8.26 -27.40
CA PRO A 302 -1.56 9.40 -26.85
C PRO A 302 -3.07 9.25 -27.11
N GLY A 303 -3.84 9.01 -26.05
CA GLY A 303 -5.30 8.87 -26.08
C GLY A 303 -5.89 7.67 -25.31
N THR A 304 -5.08 6.72 -24.85
CA THR A 304 -5.61 5.55 -24.14
C THR A 304 -4.83 5.32 -22.84
N CYS A 305 -5.33 5.86 -21.75
CA CYS A 305 -4.84 5.52 -20.41
C CYS A 305 -5.61 4.29 -19.93
N THR A 306 -4.96 3.14 -19.89
CA THR A 306 -5.53 1.93 -19.30
C THR A 306 -5.17 1.92 -17.82
N SER A 307 -6.11 2.22 -16.95
CA SER A 307 -5.94 2.04 -15.52
C SER A 307 -6.31 0.60 -15.15
N THR A 308 -5.40 -0.07 -14.47
CA THR A 308 -5.60 -1.44 -14.02
C THR A 308 -5.82 -1.42 -12.51
N LEU A 309 -7.00 -1.83 -12.07
CA LEU A 309 -7.32 -1.98 -10.66
C LEU A 309 -7.05 -3.43 -10.21
N PRO A 310 -6.16 -3.66 -9.26
CA PRO A 310 -6.05 -4.96 -8.64
C PRO A 310 -7.15 -5.15 -7.59
N ALA A 311 -8.02 -6.12 -7.77
CA ALA A 311 -8.85 -6.65 -6.69
C ALA A 311 -8.19 -7.91 -6.14
N ALA A 312 -7.90 -7.93 -4.85
CA ALA A 312 -7.22 -9.04 -4.22
C ALA A 312 -8.22 -10.07 -3.68
N ILE A 313 -8.12 -11.30 -4.14
CA ILE A 313 -8.92 -12.42 -3.66
C ILE A 313 -7.99 -13.48 -3.08
N PRO A 314 -8.01 -13.76 -1.79
CA PRO A 314 -7.45 -15.01 -1.29
C PRO A 314 -8.41 -16.15 -1.62
N VAL A 315 -8.08 -16.97 -2.60
CA VAL A 315 -8.82 -18.20 -2.91
C VAL A 315 -8.20 -19.33 -2.12
N PRO A 316 -8.97 -20.11 -1.35
CA PRO A 316 -8.50 -21.40 -0.90
C PRO A 316 -8.36 -22.31 -2.11
N ILE A 317 -7.25 -23.01 -2.18
CA ILE A 317 -6.93 -23.91 -3.28
C ILE A 317 -7.72 -25.21 -3.10
N SER A 318 -8.97 -25.18 -3.49
CA SER A 318 -9.76 -26.38 -3.82
C SER A 318 -10.43 -26.09 -5.16
N PRO A 319 -10.37 -27.00 -6.12
CA PRO A 319 -11.05 -26.84 -7.39
C PRO A 319 -12.55 -26.98 -7.16
N MET A 320 -13.23 -25.88 -6.84
CA MET A 320 -14.68 -25.83 -6.89
C MET A 320 -15.08 -25.11 -8.19
N PRO A 321 -15.95 -25.72 -9.02
CA PRO A 321 -16.49 -25.02 -10.17
C PRO A 321 -17.31 -23.83 -9.68
N LEU A 322 -16.99 -22.63 -10.18
CA LEU A 322 -17.77 -21.42 -9.94
C LEU A 322 -19.14 -21.57 -10.58
N PRO A 323 -20.25 -21.67 -9.83
CA PRO A 323 -21.57 -21.65 -10.44
C PRO A 323 -21.90 -20.20 -10.79
N GLY A 324 -21.99 -19.86 -12.07
CA GLY A 324 -22.64 -18.65 -12.51
C GLY A 324 -21.87 -17.67 -13.40
N LEU A 325 -20.70 -18.02 -13.93
CA LEU A 325 -20.07 -17.26 -15.01
C LEU A 325 -20.28 -17.99 -16.34
N ALA A 326 -21.46 -17.75 -16.96
CA ALA A 326 -21.66 -18.07 -18.37
C ALA A 326 -20.95 -17.00 -19.22
N PRO A 327 -20.28 -17.37 -20.32
CA PRO A 327 -19.69 -16.41 -21.23
C PRO A 327 -20.82 -15.70 -21.99
N THR A 328 -20.83 -14.37 -21.91
CA THR A 328 -21.53 -13.51 -22.87
C THR A 328 -20.51 -12.84 -23.76
#